data_0773b3840d465e91b9a5a09fc321c117
#
_entry.id   0773b3840d465e91b9a5a09fc321c117
#
_cell.length_a   1.000
_cell.length_b   1.000
_cell.length_c   1.000
_cell.angle_alpha   90.00
_cell.angle_beta   90.00
_cell.angle_gamma   90.00
#
_symmetry.space_group_name_H-M   'P 1'
#
loop_
_entity.id
_entity.type
_entity.pdbx_description
1 polymer ?
#
loop_
_entity_poly.entity_id
_entity_poly.type
_entity_poly.pdbx_seq_one_letter_code
_entity_poly.pdbx_strand_id
1 'polypeptide(L)'
;MLPIVYKRLAEEWGIHVTHEDCVQYGRSVGNWPAFEDSPGALQYLKKYFKLVILSNVDNESFQASNAKLKVQFDAVYTAEDVGSYKPAPRNFEYMLEKLDSLGVKKEKVLHTAESMFHDHKPANEFGLASCWIYRRHAQEGFGATMHPGGMPRVDFNFNSMHDLVKAHQEQLRDK
;
A
#
# COMPACT_ATOMS: atom_id res chain seq x y z
N MET A 1 3.61 -10.56 -12.84
CA MET A 1 4.26 -9.29 -13.34
C MET A 1 5.75 -9.24 -13.01
N LEU A 2 6.19 -9.44 -11.77
CA LEU A 2 7.60 -9.37 -11.37
C LEU A 2 8.57 -10.22 -12.22
N PRO A 3 8.25 -11.46 -12.65
CA PRO A 3 9.12 -12.22 -13.54
C PRO A 3 9.42 -11.49 -14.87
N ILE A 4 8.43 -10.80 -15.42
CA ILE A 4 8.59 -10.04 -16.67
C ILE A 4 9.46 -8.81 -16.46
N VAL A 5 9.28 -8.10 -15.35
CA VAL A 5 10.10 -6.93 -14.99
C VAL A 5 11.55 -7.35 -14.80
N TYR A 6 11.79 -8.42 -14.04
CA TYR A 6 13.14 -8.95 -13.82
C TYR A 6 13.84 -9.33 -15.14
N LYS A 7 13.12 -10.03 -16.03
CA LYS A 7 13.64 -10.38 -17.35
C LYS A 7 14.04 -9.14 -18.16
N ARG A 8 13.16 -8.13 -18.22
CA ARG A 8 13.44 -6.89 -18.97
C ARG A 8 14.64 -6.13 -18.42
N LEU A 9 14.75 -6.01 -17.10
CA LEU A 9 15.91 -5.35 -16.48
C LEU A 9 17.20 -6.11 -16.77
N ALA A 10 17.17 -7.45 -16.69
CA ALA A 10 18.33 -8.27 -17.03
C ALA A 10 18.75 -8.08 -18.49
N GLU A 11 17.80 -8.06 -19.43
CA GLU A 11 18.04 -7.79 -20.85
C GLU A 11 18.65 -6.40 -21.07
N GLU A 12 18.11 -5.37 -20.39
CA GLU A 12 18.63 -3.98 -20.48
C GLU A 12 20.07 -3.87 -19.95
N TRP A 13 20.42 -4.63 -18.93
CA TRP A 13 21.76 -4.62 -18.33
C TRP A 13 22.73 -5.66 -18.95
N GLY A 14 22.29 -6.39 -19.98
CA GLY A 14 23.08 -7.42 -20.62
C GLY A 14 23.37 -8.64 -19.74
N ILE A 15 22.53 -8.90 -18.75
CA ILE A 15 22.65 -10.03 -17.82
C ILE A 15 21.82 -11.20 -18.35
N HIS A 16 22.46 -12.35 -18.51
CA HIS A 16 21.76 -13.57 -18.90
C HIS A 16 21.00 -14.14 -17.69
N VAL A 17 19.69 -14.33 -17.86
CA VAL A 17 18.81 -14.97 -16.86
C VAL A 17 17.97 -16.05 -17.52
N THR A 18 17.73 -17.11 -16.79
CA THR A 18 16.83 -18.21 -17.21
C THR A 18 15.37 -17.87 -16.89
N HIS A 19 14.45 -18.63 -17.47
CA HIS A 19 13.04 -18.54 -17.08
C HIS A 19 12.83 -18.86 -15.59
N GLU A 20 13.56 -19.86 -15.07
CA GLU A 20 13.47 -20.24 -13.66
C GLU A 20 13.93 -19.10 -12.72
N ASP A 21 15.01 -18.38 -13.07
CA ASP A 21 15.45 -17.21 -12.30
C ASP A 21 14.37 -16.15 -12.22
N CYS A 22 13.69 -15.91 -13.33
CA CYS A 22 12.57 -14.95 -13.38
C CYS A 22 11.40 -15.39 -12.49
N VAL A 23 11.06 -16.67 -12.52
CA VAL A 23 9.98 -17.23 -11.68
C VAL A 23 10.36 -17.18 -10.20
N GLN A 24 11.59 -17.55 -9.84
CA GLN A 24 12.10 -17.47 -8.47
C GLN A 24 12.07 -16.02 -7.95
N TYR A 25 12.49 -15.05 -8.76
CA TYR A 25 12.37 -13.63 -8.40
C TYR A 25 10.91 -13.25 -8.14
N GLY A 26 10.00 -13.65 -9.01
CA GLY A 26 8.56 -13.40 -8.82
C GLY A 26 8.00 -13.96 -7.52
N ARG A 27 8.47 -15.13 -7.11
CA ARG A 27 8.08 -15.79 -5.84
C ARG A 27 8.76 -15.21 -4.62
N SER A 28 9.79 -14.37 -4.79
CA SER A 28 10.55 -13.80 -3.66
C SER A 28 9.74 -12.86 -2.78
N VAL A 29 8.60 -12.34 -3.24
CA VAL A 29 7.71 -11.45 -2.46
C VAL A 29 7.37 -12.03 -1.09
N GLY A 30 7.15 -13.35 -1.03
CA GLY A 30 6.93 -14.06 0.23
C GLY A 30 8.07 -13.94 1.24
N ASN A 31 9.29 -13.64 0.81
CA ASN A 31 10.47 -13.49 1.67
C ASN A 31 10.75 -12.03 2.08
N TRP A 32 10.09 -11.05 1.45
CA TRP A 32 10.32 -9.63 1.76
C TRP A 32 9.90 -9.32 3.19
N PRO A 33 10.73 -8.61 3.97
CA PRO A 33 10.42 -8.29 5.36
C PRO A 33 9.28 -7.27 5.45
N ALA A 34 8.51 -7.32 6.53
CA ALA A 34 7.68 -6.20 6.93
C ALA A 34 8.53 -5.14 7.64
N PHE A 35 8.12 -3.89 7.60
CA PHE A 35 8.69 -2.86 8.48
C PHE A 35 8.42 -3.22 9.93
N GLU A 36 9.41 -3.07 10.79
CA GLU A 36 9.36 -3.50 12.20
C GLU A 36 8.21 -2.87 12.99
N ASP A 37 7.85 -1.63 12.68
CA ASP A 37 6.78 -0.89 13.33
C ASP A 37 5.37 -1.29 12.85
N SER A 38 5.25 -1.89 11.66
CA SER A 38 3.94 -2.11 11.02
C SER A 38 3.04 -3.10 11.76
N PRO A 39 3.51 -4.26 12.24
CA PRO A 39 2.63 -5.20 12.95
C PRO A 39 2.01 -4.60 14.21
N GLY A 40 2.83 -3.96 15.05
CA GLY A 40 2.36 -3.34 16.29
C GLY A 40 1.40 -2.16 16.05
N ALA A 41 1.72 -1.32 15.06
CA ALA A 41 0.88 -0.19 14.67
C ALA A 41 -0.48 -0.64 14.15
N LEU A 42 -0.52 -1.64 13.26
CA LEU A 42 -1.76 -2.18 12.71
C LEU A 42 -2.62 -2.85 13.78
N GLN A 43 -2.02 -3.61 14.71
CA GLN A 43 -2.75 -4.20 15.84
C GLN A 43 -3.37 -3.15 16.75
N TYR A 44 -2.67 -2.03 16.97
CA TYR A 44 -3.21 -0.91 17.72
C TYR A 44 -4.38 -0.26 16.96
N LEU A 45 -4.18 0.12 15.70
CA LEU A 45 -5.18 0.79 14.86
C LEU A 45 -6.45 -0.05 14.69
N LYS A 46 -6.32 -1.38 14.62
CA LYS A 46 -7.45 -2.32 14.54
C LYS A 46 -8.43 -2.21 15.70
N LYS A 47 -8.00 -1.71 16.86
CA LYS A 47 -8.88 -1.50 18.03
C LYS A 47 -9.84 -0.32 17.84
N TYR A 48 -9.52 0.60 16.94
CA TYR A 48 -10.25 1.85 16.73
C TYR A 48 -10.87 1.98 15.34
N PHE A 49 -10.30 1.29 14.36
CA PHE A 49 -10.65 1.43 12.95
C PHE A 49 -10.88 0.07 12.29
N LYS A 50 -11.72 0.07 11.24
CA LYS A 50 -11.71 -1.01 10.25
C LYS A 50 -10.49 -0.84 9.36
N LEU A 51 -9.73 -1.90 9.19
CA LEU A 51 -8.54 -1.91 8.36
C LEU A 51 -8.83 -2.62 7.04
N VAL A 52 -8.61 -1.91 5.95
CA VAL A 52 -8.84 -2.42 4.59
C VAL A 52 -7.57 -2.29 3.77
N ILE A 53 -7.26 -3.32 3.00
CA ILE A 53 -6.13 -3.34 2.07
C ILE A 53 -6.63 -3.07 0.65
N LEU A 54 -5.91 -2.20 -0.07
CA LEU A 54 -5.95 -2.04 -1.52
C LEU A 54 -4.52 -2.12 -2.06
N SER A 55 -4.14 -3.24 -2.68
CA SER A 55 -2.74 -3.53 -2.98
C SER A 55 -2.50 -4.03 -4.40
N ASN A 56 -1.40 -3.57 -5.01
CA ASN A 56 -0.90 -3.99 -6.33
C ASN A 56 -0.17 -5.34 -6.28
N VAL A 57 -0.74 -6.32 -5.60
CA VAL A 57 -0.21 -7.69 -5.49
C VAL A 57 -1.27 -8.71 -5.90
N ASP A 58 -0.87 -9.95 -6.12
CA ASP A 58 -1.76 -11.10 -6.20
C ASP A 58 -2.12 -11.63 -4.80
N ASN A 59 -3.12 -12.50 -4.73
CA ASN A 59 -3.66 -13.01 -3.48
C ASN A 59 -2.65 -13.87 -2.71
N GLU A 60 -1.84 -14.68 -3.40
CA GLU A 60 -0.82 -15.53 -2.79
C GLU A 60 0.29 -14.67 -2.15
N SER A 61 0.81 -13.70 -2.88
CA SER A 61 1.83 -12.76 -2.40
C SER A 61 1.33 -11.94 -1.20
N PHE A 62 0.04 -11.53 -1.23
CA PHE A 62 -0.54 -10.83 -0.10
C PHE A 62 -0.65 -11.71 1.14
N GLN A 63 -1.08 -12.96 1.02
CA GLN A 63 -1.15 -13.89 2.16
C GLN A 63 0.20 -14.07 2.85
N ALA A 64 1.28 -14.25 2.08
CA ALA A 64 2.63 -14.36 2.61
C ALA A 64 3.08 -13.08 3.34
N SER A 65 2.73 -11.91 2.82
CA SER A 65 3.00 -10.61 3.47
C SER A 65 2.17 -10.43 4.74
N ASN A 66 0.88 -10.80 4.70
CA ASN A 66 -0.05 -10.67 5.81
C ASN A 66 0.34 -11.52 7.02
N ALA A 67 0.92 -12.70 6.79
CA ALA A 67 1.45 -13.54 7.88
C ALA A 67 2.49 -12.81 8.74
N LYS A 68 3.24 -11.86 8.16
CA LYS A 68 4.23 -11.02 8.85
C LYS A 68 3.61 -9.83 9.56
N LEU A 69 2.50 -9.31 9.05
CA LEU A 69 1.79 -8.17 9.65
C LEU A 69 1.01 -8.56 10.91
N LYS A 70 0.68 -9.83 11.09
CA LYS A 70 0.04 -10.39 12.31
C LYS A 70 -1.25 -9.67 12.71
N VAL A 71 -2.03 -9.23 11.74
CA VAL A 71 -3.32 -8.57 11.93
C VAL A 71 -4.36 -9.14 10.98
N GLN A 72 -5.60 -9.21 11.42
CA GLN A 72 -6.72 -9.56 10.56
C GLN A 72 -7.36 -8.29 10.00
N PHE A 73 -7.29 -8.12 8.69
CA PHE A 73 -7.96 -7.03 7.99
C PHE A 73 -9.46 -7.29 7.86
N ASP A 74 -10.26 -6.23 7.84
CA ASP A 74 -11.73 -6.33 7.64
C ASP A 74 -12.07 -6.62 6.18
N ALA A 75 -11.23 -6.17 5.26
CA ALA A 75 -11.32 -6.51 3.84
C ALA A 75 -9.93 -6.41 3.18
N VAL A 76 -9.73 -7.19 2.14
CA VAL A 76 -8.53 -7.18 1.31
C VAL A 76 -8.95 -7.15 -0.14
N TYR A 77 -8.44 -6.19 -0.89
CA TYR A 77 -8.65 -6.02 -2.32
C TYR A 77 -7.29 -5.97 -3.01
N THR A 78 -6.97 -7.02 -3.73
CA THR A 78 -5.72 -7.14 -4.48
C THR A 78 -5.92 -6.72 -5.94
N ALA A 79 -4.82 -6.52 -6.67
CA ALA A 79 -4.90 -6.29 -8.11
C ALA A 79 -5.51 -7.49 -8.85
N GLU A 80 -5.38 -8.70 -8.30
CA GLU A 80 -6.00 -9.91 -8.84
C GLU A 80 -7.52 -9.86 -8.69
N ASP A 81 -8.05 -9.47 -7.52
CA ASP A 81 -9.48 -9.34 -7.28
C ASP A 81 -10.12 -8.25 -8.14
N VAL A 82 -9.41 -7.13 -8.30
CA VAL A 82 -9.89 -5.97 -9.06
C VAL A 82 -9.75 -6.18 -10.58
N GLY A 83 -8.77 -6.99 -11.00
CA GLY A 83 -8.37 -7.14 -12.41
C GLY A 83 -7.63 -5.91 -12.94
N SER A 84 -7.06 -5.08 -12.06
CA SER A 84 -6.39 -3.82 -12.41
C SER A 84 -5.34 -3.44 -11.39
N TYR A 85 -4.36 -2.63 -11.81
CA TYR A 85 -3.29 -2.09 -10.95
C TYR A 85 -3.49 -0.60 -10.69
N LYS A 86 -3.26 -0.15 -9.46
CA LYS A 86 -3.09 1.29 -9.16
C LYS A 86 -1.96 1.86 -10.03
N PRO A 87 -2.06 3.07 -10.55
CA PRO A 87 -3.02 4.13 -10.22
C PRO A 87 -4.33 4.11 -11.03
N ALA A 88 -4.64 3.05 -11.79
CA ALA A 88 -5.88 3.02 -12.57
C ALA A 88 -7.12 3.26 -11.68
N PRO A 89 -8.06 4.14 -12.09
CA PRO A 89 -9.24 4.53 -11.30
C PRO A 89 -10.07 3.34 -10.83
N ARG A 90 -10.15 2.28 -11.64
CA ARG A 90 -10.93 1.06 -11.33
C ARG A 90 -10.62 0.47 -9.95
N ASN A 91 -9.39 0.61 -9.45
CA ASN A 91 -9.01 0.12 -8.11
C ASN A 91 -9.76 0.87 -7.00
N PHE A 92 -9.84 2.19 -7.11
CA PHE A 92 -10.52 3.04 -6.13
C PHE A 92 -12.05 2.92 -6.26
N GLU A 93 -12.58 2.85 -7.47
CA GLU A 93 -13.99 2.57 -7.73
C GLU A 93 -14.42 1.27 -7.06
N TYR A 94 -13.70 0.18 -7.33
CA TYR A 94 -13.97 -1.13 -6.76
C TYR A 94 -13.96 -1.10 -5.22
N MET A 95 -12.92 -0.52 -4.63
CA MET A 95 -12.82 -0.38 -3.19
C MET A 95 -14.00 0.40 -2.61
N LEU A 96 -14.34 1.54 -3.20
CA LEU A 96 -15.44 2.39 -2.71
C LEU A 96 -16.81 1.74 -2.87
N GLU A 97 -17.07 1.05 -3.98
CA GLU A 97 -18.27 0.23 -4.18
C GLU A 97 -18.43 -0.84 -3.08
N LYS A 98 -17.34 -1.55 -2.77
CA LYS A 98 -17.34 -2.57 -1.72
C LYS A 98 -17.53 -1.97 -0.32
N LEU A 99 -16.87 -0.86 -0.03
CA LEU A 99 -17.02 -0.16 1.26
C LEU A 99 -18.44 0.40 1.44
N ASP A 100 -19.04 0.97 0.41
CA ASP A 100 -20.44 1.44 0.47
C ASP A 100 -21.41 0.28 0.75
N SER A 101 -21.19 -0.88 0.14
CA SER A 101 -21.98 -2.10 0.42
C SER A 101 -21.85 -2.59 1.87
N LEU A 102 -20.76 -2.23 2.56
CA LEU A 102 -20.52 -2.49 3.98
C LEU A 102 -20.98 -1.33 4.88
N GLY A 103 -21.67 -0.33 4.32
CA GLY A 103 -22.15 0.85 5.03
C GLY A 103 -21.07 1.87 5.40
N VAL A 104 -19.88 1.77 4.80
CA VAL A 104 -18.79 2.72 5.03
C VAL A 104 -18.80 3.79 3.93
N LYS A 105 -19.14 5.01 4.31
CA LYS A 105 -19.16 6.15 3.39
C LYS A 105 -17.76 6.66 3.10
N LYS A 106 -17.56 7.20 1.90
CA LYS A 106 -16.29 7.73 1.40
C LYS A 106 -15.63 8.73 2.36
N GLU A 107 -16.41 9.59 3.00
CA GLU A 107 -15.96 10.62 3.94
C GLU A 107 -15.39 10.04 5.26
N LYS A 108 -15.56 8.73 5.47
CA LYS A 108 -15.00 7.99 6.61
C LYS A 108 -13.75 7.19 6.25
N VAL A 109 -13.27 7.31 5.02
CA VAL A 109 -12.08 6.62 4.54
C VAL A 109 -10.86 7.53 4.65
N LEU A 110 -9.84 7.08 5.36
CA LEU A 110 -8.49 7.67 5.35
C LEU A 110 -7.58 6.75 4.54
N HIS A 111 -7.21 7.16 3.33
CA HIS A 111 -6.28 6.42 2.49
C HIS A 111 -4.86 6.61 3.00
N THR A 112 -4.26 5.55 3.56
CA THR A 112 -2.93 5.60 4.18
C THR A 112 -1.95 4.79 3.35
N ALA A 113 -0.92 5.43 2.81
CA ALA A 113 0.03 4.81 1.90
C ALA A 113 1.40 5.52 1.85
N GLU A 114 2.36 4.91 1.18
CA GLU A 114 3.67 5.50 0.88
C GLU A 114 3.71 6.15 -0.51
N SER A 115 3.09 5.51 -1.53
CA SER A 115 3.28 5.92 -2.92
C SER A 115 2.45 7.15 -3.30
N MET A 116 3.15 8.24 -3.65
CA MET A 116 2.50 9.44 -4.20
C MET A 116 1.82 9.18 -5.53
N PHE A 117 2.45 8.37 -6.40
CA PHE A 117 1.94 8.08 -7.73
C PHE A 117 0.77 7.09 -7.73
N HIS A 118 0.94 5.95 -7.05
CA HIS A 118 -0.06 4.87 -7.10
C HIS A 118 -1.24 5.11 -6.17
N ASP A 119 -1.05 5.90 -5.10
CA ASP A 119 -2.01 5.99 -4.00
C ASP A 119 -2.55 7.40 -3.80
N HIS A 120 -1.69 8.37 -3.46
CA HIS A 120 -2.16 9.70 -3.07
C HIS A 120 -2.73 10.51 -4.22
N LYS A 121 -2.15 10.40 -5.42
CA LYS A 121 -2.70 11.08 -6.62
C LYS A 121 -4.13 10.60 -6.91
N PRO A 122 -4.41 9.31 -7.12
CA PRO A 122 -5.78 8.88 -7.34
C PRO A 122 -6.69 9.07 -6.11
N ALA A 123 -6.19 8.94 -4.87
CA ALA A 123 -6.98 9.26 -3.67
C ALA A 123 -7.51 10.71 -3.71
N ASN A 124 -6.69 11.66 -4.16
CA ASN A 124 -7.12 13.06 -4.35
C ASN A 124 -8.18 13.19 -5.43
N GLU A 125 -8.03 12.49 -6.57
CA GLU A 125 -9.00 12.50 -7.67
C GLU A 125 -10.36 11.97 -7.22
N PHE A 126 -10.39 11.00 -6.30
CA PHE A 126 -11.60 10.49 -5.67
C PHE A 126 -12.08 11.31 -4.46
N GLY A 127 -11.36 12.36 -4.06
CA GLY A 127 -11.70 13.22 -2.92
C GLY A 127 -11.62 12.51 -1.57
N LEU A 128 -10.70 11.55 -1.42
CA LEU A 128 -10.45 10.86 -0.15
C LEU A 128 -9.51 11.68 0.74
N ALA A 129 -9.72 11.61 2.04
CA ALA A 129 -8.71 12.01 3.01
C ALA A 129 -7.48 11.09 2.91
N SER A 130 -6.30 11.65 3.07
CA SER A 130 -5.05 11.01 2.70
C SER A 130 -3.99 11.19 3.78
N CYS A 131 -3.33 10.08 4.15
CA CYS A 131 -2.26 10.04 5.13
C CYS A 131 -1.00 9.44 4.49
N TRP A 132 0.04 10.25 4.32
CA TRP A 132 1.30 9.81 3.76
C TRP A 132 2.21 9.22 4.82
N ILE A 133 2.64 7.98 4.62
CA ILE A 133 3.68 7.35 5.43
C ILE A 133 4.98 7.47 4.65
N TYR A 134 5.71 8.57 4.90
CA TYR A 134 6.94 8.92 4.18
C TYR A 134 8.13 8.09 4.67
N ARG A 135 8.15 6.81 4.30
CA ARG A 135 9.21 5.87 4.66
C ARG A 135 10.59 6.29 4.17
N ARG A 136 10.64 7.07 3.11
CA ARG A 136 11.88 7.52 2.45
C ARG A 136 12.34 8.91 2.89
N HIS A 137 11.89 9.43 4.03
CA HIS A 137 12.21 10.77 4.53
C HIS A 137 13.71 11.09 4.63
N ALA A 138 14.57 10.08 4.71
CA ALA A 138 16.04 10.22 4.71
C ALA A 138 16.68 9.89 3.34
N GLN A 139 15.90 9.78 2.27
CA GLN A 139 16.38 9.39 0.93
C GLN A 139 15.79 10.32 -0.13
N GLU A 140 16.54 10.56 -1.20
CA GLU A 140 16.05 11.34 -2.33
C GLU A 140 15.11 10.54 -3.24
N GLY A 141 14.14 11.25 -3.87
CA GLY A 141 13.22 10.72 -4.89
C GLY A 141 12.13 9.81 -4.34
N PHE A 142 11.46 9.11 -5.25
CA PHE A 142 10.27 8.30 -4.98
C PHE A 142 10.56 6.79 -4.97
N GLY A 143 11.83 6.38 -4.92
CA GLY A 143 12.23 4.97 -4.94
C GLY A 143 11.86 4.29 -6.25
N ALA A 144 11.22 3.12 -6.14
CA ALA A 144 10.77 2.34 -7.30
C ALA A 144 9.44 2.82 -7.89
N THR A 145 8.92 3.98 -7.47
CA THR A 145 7.66 4.54 -7.99
C THR A 145 7.92 5.71 -8.92
N MET A 146 7.03 5.92 -9.88
CA MET A 146 7.11 7.06 -10.80
C MET A 146 6.87 8.37 -10.06
N HIS A 147 7.43 9.46 -10.59
CA HIS A 147 7.09 10.81 -10.15
C HIS A 147 5.59 11.09 -10.43
N PRO A 148 4.81 11.64 -9.48
CA PRO A 148 3.37 11.82 -9.64
C PRO A 148 2.97 12.90 -10.67
N GLY A 149 3.93 13.63 -11.24
CA GLY A 149 3.70 14.76 -12.14
C GLY A 149 3.49 16.10 -11.42
N GLY A 150 2.96 16.08 -10.23
CA GLY A 150 2.80 17.17 -9.24
C GLY A 150 2.56 16.53 -7.89
N MET A 151 2.94 17.18 -6.80
CA MET A 151 2.74 16.61 -5.46
C MET A 151 1.25 16.60 -5.10
N PRO A 152 0.66 15.42 -4.85
CA PRO A 152 -0.71 15.34 -4.34
C PRO A 152 -0.81 16.01 -2.98
N ARG A 153 -2.00 16.54 -2.67
CA ARG A 153 -2.31 16.99 -1.31
C ARG A 153 -2.38 15.78 -0.39
N VAL A 154 -1.81 15.92 0.81
CA VAL A 154 -2.01 14.97 1.91
C VAL A 154 -2.53 15.72 3.13
N ASP A 155 -3.46 15.10 3.85
CA ASP A 155 -4.05 15.70 5.05
C ASP A 155 -3.18 15.44 6.28
N PHE A 156 -2.46 14.31 6.27
CA PHE A 156 -1.51 13.93 7.31
C PHE A 156 -0.22 13.40 6.69
N ASN A 157 0.89 13.63 7.38
CA ASN A 157 2.22 13.14 6.98
C ASN A 157 2.98 12.64 8.19
N PHE A 158 3.44 11.38 8.14
CA PHE A 158 4.23 10.73 9.18
C PHE A 158 5.39 9.95 8.55
N ASN A 159 6.51 9.82 9.26
CA ASN A 159 7.66 9.06 8.77
C ASN A 159 7.51 7.54 8.98
N SER A 160 6.59 7.14 9.84
CA SER A 160 6.35 5.73 10.16
C SER A 160 4.89 5.47 10.56
N MET A 161 4.47 4.22 10.56
CA MET A 161 3.18 3.82 11.14
C MET A 161 3.17 4.02 12.65
N HIS A 162 4.34 3.92 13.30
CA HIS A 162 4.49 4.22 14.73
C HIS A 162 4.15 5.68 15.03
N ASP A 163 4.62 6.64 14.21
CA ASP A 163 4.34 8.06 14.39
C ASP A 163 2.85 8.37 14.23
N LEU A 164 2.18 7.74 13.25
CA LEU A 164 0.73 7.84 13.11
C LEU A 164 0.01 7.34 14.37
N VAL A 165 0.41 6.20 14.92
CA VAL A 165 -0.15 5.65 16.16
C VAL A 165 0.07 6.59 17.32
N LYS A 166 1.27 7.15 17.48
CA LYS A 166 1.61 8.10 18.53
C LYS A 166 0.72 9.35 18.46
N ALA A 167 0.56 9.93 17.28
CA ALA A 167 -0.33 11.08 17.07
C ALA A 167 -1.79 10.76 17.45
N HIS A 168 -2.29 9.57 17.08
CA HIS A 168 -3.63 9.13 17.47
C HIS A 168 -3.76 8.95 19.00
N GLN A 169 -2.74 8.40 19.67
CA GLN A 169 -2.75 8.25 21.13
C GLN A 169 -2.75 9.61 21.85
N GLU A 170 -1.98 10.57 21.36
CA GLU A 170 -1.96 11.94 21.87
C GLU A 170 -3.35 12.57 21.75
N GLN A 171 -3.98 12.48 20.58
CA GLN A 171 -5.33 12.99 20.33
C GLN A 171 -6.41 12.38 21.26
N LEU A 172 -6.22 11.13 21.70
CA LEU A 172 -7.14 10.49 22.64
C LEU A 172 -6.97 10.97 24.08
N ARG A 173 -5.76 11.42 24.46
CA ARG A 173 -5.49 11.94 25.81
C ARG A 173 -6.02 13.36 26.00
N ASP A 174 -6.11 14.12 24.91
CA ASP A 174 -6.55 15.51 24.92
C ASP A 174 -8.09 15.66 24.90
N LYS A 175 -8.81 14.54 24.91
CA LYS A 175 -10.28 14.46 25.00
C LYS A 175 -10.76 14.00 26.35
#